data_62a245338856329d0ae7c6e60a24646b
#
_entry.id   62a245338856329d0ae7c6e60a24646b
#
_cell.length_a   1.000
_cell.length_b   1.000
_cell.length_c   1.000
_cell.angle_alpha   90.00
_cell.angle_beta   90.00
_cell.angle_gamma   90.00
#
_symmetry.space_group_name_H-M   'P 1'
#
loop_
_entity.id
_entity.type
_entity.pdbx_description
1 polymer ?
#
loop_
_entity_poly.entity_id
_entity_poly.type
_entity_poly.pdbx_seq_one_letter_code
_entity_poly.pdbx_strand_id
1 'polypeptide(L)'
;IETAIIIPSRLDAKRLPNKPLSLINHKEMILHVYDAARNTNIGDVYVATPDKEVMDVVKKHGGLAVETDLKHETGTDRIFEVFDKFLKRKPKIIINLQGDMPNINPKSIITLYNHMKKKLCDVGTLAGKLEKSRDEKNFNVVKVVSKEILQEENFSQAMDFFRLTNNEINKKTYHHIGIYAFTDKALIRYVELERSKFE
;
A
#
# COMPACT_ATOMS: atom_id res chain seq x y z
N ILE A 1 14.49 13.23 6.70
CA ILE A 1 13.89 12.14 5.92
C ILE A 1 12.63 12.71 5.29
N GLU A 2 12.56 12.70 3.95
CA GLU A 2 11.38 13.22 3.23
C GLU A 2 10.29 12.16 3.07
N THR A 3 10.65 10.87 3.11
CA THR A 3 9.74 9.76 2.81
C THR A 3 10.00 8.57 3.74
N ALA A 4 8.93 7.88 4.13
CA ALA A 4 8.97 6.56 4.72
C ALA A 4 8.04 5.62 3.95
N ILE A 5 8.49 4.38 3.72
CA ILE A 5 7.65 3.28 3.24
C ILE A 5 7.34 2.41 4.46
N ILE A 6 6.06 2.23 4.76
CA ILE A 6 5.62 1.42 5.89
C ILE A 6 4.76 0.28 5.36
N ILE A 7 5.16 -0.94 5.70
CA ILE A 7 4.54 -2.18 5.24
C ILE A 7 3.74 -2.77 6.41
N PRO A 8 2.40 -2.57 6.46
CA PRO A 8 1.58 -3.20 7.49
C PRO A 8 1.50 -4.71 7.23
N SER A 9 1.67 -5.50 8.29
CA SER A 9 1.62 -6.95 8.22
C SER A 9 1.01 -7.55 9.48
N ARG A 10 0.28 -8.67 9.36
CA ARG A 10 -0.20 -9.48 10.49
C ARG A 10 -0.35 -10.94 10.07
N LEU A 11 -0.14 -11.85 11.02
CA LEU A 11 -0.28 -13.29 10.79
C LEU A 11 -1.74 -13.73 10.75
N ASP A 12 -2.61 -13.05 11.49
CA ASP A 12 -4.06 -13.35 11.56
C ASP A 12 -4.79 -12.88 10.30
N ALA A 13 -4.55 -13.59 9.20
CA ALA A 13 -5.26 -13.37 7.94
C ALA A 13 -6.32 -14.47 7.78
N LYS A 14 -7.63 -14.10 7.79
CA LYS A 14 -8.77 -15.03 7.71
C LYS A 14 -8.70 -16.02 6.55
N ARG A 15 -8.17 -15.61 5.37
CA ARG A 15 -8.11 -16.42 4.14
C ARG A 15 -6.87 -17.30 4.05
N LEU A 16 -5.75 -16.87 4.57
CA LEU A 16 -4.48 -17.61 4.56
C LEU A 16 -3.70 -17.27 5.83
N PRO A 17 -3.81 -18.08 6.90
CA PRO A 17 -3.03 -17.91 8.11
C PRO A 17 -1.53 -17.91 7.81
N ASN A 18 -0.77 -17.14 8.57
CA ASN A 18 0.69 -17.00 8.40
C ASN A 18 1.16 -16.54 7.01
N LYS A 19 0.27 -15.93 6.21
CA LYS A 19 0.55 -15.46 4.85
C LYS A 19 1.88 -14.69 4.72
N PRO A 20 2.24 -13.74 5.59
CA PRO A 20 3.50 -13.00 5.48
C PRO A 20 4.75 -13.87 5.54
N LEU A 21 4.69 -15.00 6.25
CA LEU A 21 5.80 -15.95 6.42
C LEU A 21 5.77 -17.11 5.42
N SER A 22 4.75 -17.17 4.54
CA SER A 22 4.71 -18.18 3.48
C SER A 22 5.87 -18.01 2.52
N LEU A 23 6.49 -19.12 2.15
CA LEU A 23 7.67 -19.10 1.28
C LEU A 23 7.28 -18.96 -0.19
N ILE A 24 7.92 -18.04 -0.86
CA ILE A 24 7.92 -17.88 -2.33
C ILE A 24 9.37 -18.02 -2.77
N ASN A 25 9.69 -19.08 -3.53
CA ASN A 25 11.06 -19.37 -3.93
C ASN A 25 12.05 -19.35 -2.75
N HIS A 26 11.73 -20.11 -1.68
CA HIS A 26 12.53 -20.27 -0.47
C HIS A 26 12.75 -18.99 0.38
N LYS A 27 11.96 -17.94 0.16
CA LYS A 27 12.05 -16.68 0.88
C LYS A 27 10.64 -16.24 1.31
N GLU A 28 10.50 -15.75 2.54
CA GLU A 28 9.23 -15.31 3.08
C GLU A 28 8.61 -14.18 2.25
N MET A 29 7.29 -14.23 2.06
CA MET A 29 6.58 -13.25 1.24
C MET A 29 6.83 -11.82 1.69
N ILE A 30 6.86 -11.56 3.00
CA ILE A 30 7.11 -10.21 3.54
C ILE A 30 8.49 -9.67 3.12
N LEU A 31 9.50 -10.53 3.00
CA LEU A 31 10.84 -10.13 2.60
C LEU A 31 10.93 -9.77 1.11
N HIS A 32 10.10 -10.36 0.25
CA HIS A 32 10.00 -9.91 -1.15
C HIS A 32 9.48 -8.49 -1.24
N VAL A 33 8.43 -8.18 -0.48
CA VAL A 33 7.85 -6.82 -0.41
C VAL A 33 8.85 -5.82 0.17
N TYR A 34 9.52 -6.22 1.25
CA TYR A 34 10.51 -5.40 1.93
C TYR A 34 11.69 -5.05 1.00
N ASP A 35 12.23 -6.03 0.28
CA ASP A 35 13.33 -5.80 -0.64
C ASP A 35 12.91 -4.95 -1.85
N ALA A 36 11.70 -5.16 -2.39
CA ALA A 36 11.18 -4.30 -3.44
C ALA A 36 11.09 -2.83 -2.98
N ALA A 37 10.65 -2.60 -1.75
CA ALA A 37 10.61 -1.27 -1.15
C ALA A 37 12.03 -0.69 -0.94
N ARG A 38 12.96 -1.46 -0.39
CA ARG A 38 14.36 -1.03 -0.19
C ARG A 38 15.06 -0.67 -1.49
N ASN A 39 14.84 -1.43 -2.53
CA ASN A 39 15.45 -1.20 -3.86
C ASN A 39 15.00 0.10 -4.52
N THR A 40 13.97 0.79 -3.99
CA THR A 40 13.58 2.12 -4.47
C THR A 40 14.54 3.22 -4.06
N ASN A 41 15.24 3.06 -2.93
CA ASN A 41 16.15 4.05 -2.34
C ASN A 41 15.51 5.45 -2.11
N ILE A 42 14.18 5.54 -1.93
CA ILE A 42 13.47 6.82 -1.76
C ILE A 42 13.27 7.23 -0.29
N GLY A 43 13.53 6.32 0.65
CA GLY A 43 13.39 6.58 2.09
C GLY A 43 13.56 5.33 2.92
N ASP A 44 13.39 5.46 4.23
CA ASP A 44 13.45 4.33 5.16
C ASP A 44 12.25 3.41 4.97
N VAL A 45 12.48 2.10 5.14
CA VAL A 45 11.45 1.06 5.01
C VAL A 45 11.24 0.39 6.35
N TYR A 46 9.99 0.35 6.81
CA TYR A 46 9.58 -0.27 8.08
C TYR A 46 8.51 -1.33 7.83
N VAL A 47 8.62 -2.47 8.50
CA VAL A 47 7.51 -3.41 8.63
C VAL A 47 6.80 -3.14 9.95
N ALA A 48 5.51 -2.84 9.87
CA ALA A 48 4.65 -2.56 11.01
C ALA A 48 3.81 -3.81 11.34
N THR A 49 4.04 -4.44 12.47
CA THR A 49 3.40 -5.74 12.81
C THR A 49 3.24 -5.91 14.31
N PRO A 50 2.17 -6.58 14.79
CA PRO A 50 2.06 -7.00 16.17
C PRO A 50 2.78 -8.34 16.43
N ASP A 51 3.19 -9.04 15.36
CA ASP A 51 3.63 -10.43 15.42
C ASP A 51 5.16 -10.52 15.55
N LYS A 52 5.61 -11.11 16.65
CA LYS A 52 7.04 -11.26 16.95
C LYS A 52 7.77 -12.07 15.88
N GLU A 53 7.14 -13.12 15.37
CA GLU A 53 7.71 -13.98 14.32
C GLU A 53 8.01 -13.20 13.05
N VAL A 54 7.12 -12.29 12.64
CA VAL A 54 7.35 -11.42 11.48
C VAL A 54 8.49 -10.44 11.76
N MET A 55 8.51 -9.87 12.97
CA MET A 55 9.59 -8.95 13.39
C MET A 55 10.95 -9.65 13.36
N ASP A 56 11.04 -10.88 13.88
CA ASP A 56 12.29 -11.62 13.96
C ASP A 56 12.83 -11.97 12.57
N VAL A 57 11.94 -12.38 11.65
CA VAL A 57 12.30 -12.65 10.24
C VAL A 57 12.84 -11.38 9.57
N VAL A 58 12.15 -10.24 9.70
CA VAL A 58 12.56 -8.97 9.10
C VAL A 58 13.89 -8.48 9.68
N LYS A 59 14.06 -8.54 11.02
CA LYS A 59 15.29 -8.12 11.70
C LYS A 59 16.48 -9.01 11.33
N LYS A 60 16.28 -10.33 11.24
CA LYS A 60 17.29 -11.28 10.79
C LYS A 60 17.75 -11.01 9.36
N HIS A 61 16.85 -10.50 8.51
CA HIS A 61 17.17 -10.07 7.14
C HIS A 61 17.86 -8.69 7.09
N GLY A 62 18.14 -8.08 8.23
CA GLY A 62 18.73 -6.73 8.33
C GLY A 62 17.73 -5.60 8.07
N GLY A 63 16.43 -5.89 8.18
CA GLY A 63 15.35 -4.94 8.01
C GLY A 63 14.93 -4.24 9.30
N LEU A 64 14.13 -3.19 9.16
CA LEU A 64 13.52 -2.47 10.27
C LEU A 64 12.09 -2.97 10.48
N ALA A 65 11.80 -3.48 11.67
CA ALA A 65 10.47 -3.88 12.09
C ALA A 65 10.07 -3.16 13.37
N VAL A 66 8.84 -2.69 13.41
CA VAL A 66 8.24 -1.94 14.51
C VAL A 66 7.05 -2.72 15.04
N GLU A 67 7.03 -2.94 16.34
CA GLU A 67 5.88 -3.53 17.03
C GLU A 67 4.74 -2.53 17.10
N THR A 68 3.53 -2.98 16.73
CA THR A 68 2.32 -2.16 16.71
C THR A 68 1.17 -2.85 17.43
N ASP A 69 0.18 -2.09 17.85
CA ASP A 69 -0.98 -2.65 18.57
C ASP A 69 -1.71 -3.70 17.72
N LEU A 70 -2.06 -4.80 18.38
CA LEU A 70 -2.84 -5.90 17.77
C LEU A 70 -4.25 -5.43 17.33
N LYS A 71 -4.81 -4.43 18.03
CA LYS A 71 -6.19 -3.95 17.86
C LYS A 71 -6.44 -3.15 16.59
N HIS A 72 -5.39 -2.77 15.85
CA HIS A 72 -5.60 -2.04 14.61
C HIS A 72 -6.46 -2.83 13.62
N GLU A 73 -7.56 -2.23 13.19
CA GLU A 73 -8.52 -2.85 12.27
C GLU A 73 -8.03 -2.76 10.83
N THR A 74 -7.34 -1.67 10.47
CA THR A 74 -6.81 -1.45 9.11
C THR A 74 -5.29 -1.33 9.07
N GLY A 75 -4.74 -1.57 7.87
CA GLY A 75 -3.32 -1.33 7.61
C GLY A 75 -2.95 0.16 7.75
N THR A 76 -3.89 1.07 7.46
CA THR A 76 -3.64 2.53 7.57
C THR A 76 -3.52 2.96 9.03
N ASP A 77 -4.35 2.45 9.93
CA ASP A 77 -4.21 2.72 11.37
C ASP A 77 -2.85 2.25 11.90
N ARG A 78 -2.41 1.08 11.42
CA ARG A 78 -1.13 0.49 11.81
C ARG A 78 0.06 1.32 11.34
N ILE A 79 0.05 1.79 10.10
CA ILE A 79 1.14 2.64 9.60
C ILE A 79 1.12 4.02 10.28
N PHE A 80 -0.06 4.52 10.65
CA PHE A 80 -0.18 5.76 11.40
C PHE A 80 0.47 5.66 12.78
N GLU A 81 0.30 4.55 13.49
CA GLU A 81 0.99 4.33 14.77
C GLU A 81 2.51 4.43 14.61
N VAL A 82 3.09 3.80 13.56
CA VAL A 82 4.52 3.91 13.29
C VAL A 82 4.91 5.35 13.01
N PHE A 83 4.16 6.03 12.15
CA PHE A 83 4.38 7.44 11.83
C PHE A 83 4.33 8.31 13.09
N ASP A 84 3.32 8.14 13.93
CA ASP A 84 3.09 9.00 15.07
C ASP A 84 4.03 8.73 16.25
N LYS A 85 4.18 7.47 16.63
CA LYS A 85 4.90 7.12 17.87
C LYS A 85 6.39 6.82 17.67
N PHE A 86 6.78 6.28 16.52
CA PHE A 86 8.13 5.72 16.35
C PHE A 86 9.05 6.59 15.49
N LEU A 87 8.51 7.33 14.51
CA LEU A 87 9.34 8.17 13.66
C LEU A 87 9.64 9.52 14.32
N LYS A 88 10.86 9.65 14.83
CA LYS A 88 11.32 10.91 15.48
C LYS A 88 11.28 12.12 14.55
N ARG A 89 11.61 11.91 13.28
CA ARG A 89 11.49 12.92 12.21
C ARG A 89 10.33 12.53 11.31
N LYS A 90 9.29 13.35 11.31
CA LYS A 90 8.09 13.06 10.51
C LYS A 90 8.38 13.22 9.03
N PRO A 91 8.25 12.16 8.23
CA PRO A 91 8.37 12.25 6.78
C PRO A 91 7.20 13.08 6.19
N LYS A 92 7.45 13.70 5.06
CA LYS A 92 6.42 14.48 4.33
C LYS A 92 5.54 13.60 3.44
N ILE A 93 6.06 12.46 3.04
CA ILE A 93 5.36 11.45 2.24
C ILE A 93 5.44 10.12 2.97
N ILE A 94 4.30 9.49 3.21
CA ILE A 94 4.18 8.17 3.81
C ILE A 94 3.59 7.22 2.78
N ILE A 95 4.31 6.16 2.42
CA ILE A 95 3.82 5.14 1.50
C ILE A 95 3.37 3.93 2.30
N ASN A 96 2.06 3.62 2.21
CA ASN A 96 1.44 2.40 2.71
C ASN A 96 1.56 1.33 1.64
N LEU A 97 2.56 0.46 1.75
CA LEU A 97 2.78 -0.66 0.84
C LEU A 97 2.29 -1.95 1.48
N GLN A 98 1.23 -2.54 0.93
CA GLN A 98 0.63 -3.76 1.50
C GLN A 98 1.62 -4.93 1.52
N GLY A 99 1.70 -5.62 2.68
CA GLY A 99 2.62 -6.74 2.90
C GLY A 99 2.35 -8.00 2.06
N ASP A 100 1.30 -8.00 1.24
CA ASP A 100 0.91 -9.10 0.38
C ASP A 100 1.10 -8.83 -1.13
N MET A 101 2.02 -7.93 -1.47
CA MET A 101 2.37 -7.57 -2.85
C MET A 101 3.80 -8.02 -3.22
N PRO A 102 4.13 -9.34 -3.20
CA PRO A 102 5.50 -9.82 -3.39
C PRO A 102 6.08 -9.54 -4.77
N ASN A 103 5.23 -9.29 -5.76
CA ASN A 103 5.61 -9.01 -7.16
C ASN A 103 5.57 -7.50 -7.49
N ILE A 104 5.45 -6.62 -6.49
CA ILE A 104 5.44 -5.18 -6.77
C ILE A 104 6.75 -4.74 -7.44
N ASN A 105 6.63 -4.03 -8.55
CA ASN A 105 7.80 -3.49 -9.21
C ASN A 105 8.28 -2.22 -8.48
N PRO A 106 9.56 -2.15 -8.06
CA PRO A 106 10.12 -0.94 -7.44
C PRO A 106 9.89 0.34 -8.26
N LYS A 107 9.91 0.25 -9.60
CA LYS A 107 9.64 1.40 -10.48
C LYS A 107 8.24 1.97 -10.27
N SER A 108 7.24 1.12 -9.99
CA SER A 108 5.87 1.59 -9.71
C SER A 108 5.79 2.41 -8.42
N ILE A 109 6.52 1.98 -7.39
CA ILE A 109 6.63 2.73 -6.12
C ILE A 109 7.31 4.09 -6.36
N ILE A 110 8.39 4.10 -7.15
CA ILE A 110 9.13 5.33 -7.52
C ILE A 110 8.22 6.28 -8.33
N THR A 111 7.43 5.75 -9.27
CA THR A 111 6.47 6.55 -10.05
C THR A 111 5.47 7.25 -9.13
N LEU A 112 4.84 6.50 -8.21
CA LEU A 112 3.92 7.06 -7.22
C LEU A 112 4.59 8.16 -6.37
N TYR A 113 5.79 7.87 -5.84
CA TYR A 113 6.56 8.83 -5.08
C TYR A 113 6.87 10.13 -5.86
N ASN A 114 7.32 10.01 -7.10
CA ASN A 114 7.67 11.16 -7.92
C ASN A 114 6.46 12.08 -8.18
N HIS A 115 5.28 11.51 -8.39
CA HIS A 115 4.06 12.28 -8.53
C HIS A 115 3.65 12.97 -7.22
N MET A 116 3.71 12.26 -6.09
CA MET A 116 3.44 12.85 -4.78
C MET A 116 4.42 13.97 -4.44
N LYS A 117 5.69 13.82 -4.78
CA LYS A 117 6.72 14.84 -4.56
C LYS A 117 6.42 16.15 -5.30
N LYS A 118 5.75 16.08 -6.45
CA LYS A 118 5.27 17.27 -7.18
C LYS A 118 4.10 17.97 -6.47
N LYS A 119 3.62 17.47 -5.35
CA LYS A 119 2.50 18.03 -4.53
C LYS A 119 1.19 18.14 -5.30
N LEU A 120 0.87 17.15 -6.13
CA LEU A 120 -0.33 17.18 -6.96
C LEU A 120 -1.60 16.77 -6.24
N CYS A 121 -1.50 16.05 -5.10
CA CYS A 121 -2.65 15.56 -4.33
C CYS A 121 -2.27 15.21 -2.88
N ASP A 122 -3.26 15.06 -2.04
CA ASP A 122 -3.13 14.65 -0.64
C ASP A 122 -2.88 13.14 -0.50
N VAL A 123 -3.54 12.35 -1.34
CA VAL A 123 -3.45 10.88 -1.37
C VAL A 123 -3.31 10.43 -2.82
N GLY A 124 -2.29 9.64 -3.09
CA GLY A 124 -2.07 8.98 -4.38
C GLY A 124 -2.18 7.47 -4.27
N THR A 125 -2.58 6.82 -5.36
CA THR A 125 -2.59 5.37 -5.49
C THR A 125 -2.18 4.96 -6.90
N LEU A 126 -2.02 3.66 -7.15
CA LEU A 126 -1.67 3.15 -8.47
C LEU A 126 -2.85 2.49 -9.17
N ALA A 127 -2.83 2.56 -10.48
CA ALA A 127 -3.78 1.87 -11.34
C ALA A 127 -3.05 1.18 -12.48
N GLY A 128 -3.46 -0.05 -12.78
CA GLY A 128 -2.92 -0.85 -13.87
C GLY A 128 -3.97 -1.10 -14.94
N LYS A 129 -3.53 -1.57 -16.09
CA LYS A 129 -4.43 -1.96 -17.18
C LYS A 129 -5.30 -3.14 -16.75
N LEU A 130 -6.59 -3.08 -17.05
CA LEU A 130 -7.50 -4.22 -16.89
C LEU A 130 -7.26 -5.26 -17.99
N GLU A 131 -7.15 -6.51 -17.59
CA GLU A 131 -7.28 -7.65 -18.50
C GLU A 131 -8.78 -7.96 -18.67
N LYS A 132 -9.41 -7.35 -19.70
CA LYS A 132 -10.86 -7.29 -19.87
C LYS A 132 -11.59 -8.61 -19.58
N SER A 133 -11.19 -9.71 -20.18
CA SER A 133 -11.89 -10.99 -20.04
C SER A 133 -11.80 -11.60 -18.63
N ARG A 134 -10.72 -11.33 -17.87
CA ARG A 134 -10.45 -11.90 -16.56
C ARG A 134 -10.90 -11.01 -15.41
N ASP A 135 -10.66 -9.71 -15.54
CA ASP A 135 -10.76 -8.79 -14.40
C ASP A 135 -12.13 -8.12 -14.31
N GLU A 136 -12.85 -7.96 -15.42
CA GLU A 136 -14.13 -7.23 -15.45
C GLU A 136 -15.17 -7.83 -14.49
N LYS A 137 -15.35 -9.15 -14.55
CA LYS A 137 -16.33 -9.89 -13.75
C LYS A 137 -15.78 -10.43 -12.42
N ASN A 138 -14.50 -10.17 -12.14
CA ASN A 138 -13.86 -10.67 -10.93
C ASN A 138 -14.13 -9.73 -9.75
N PHE A 139 -14.91 -10.22 -8.77
CA PHE A 139 -15.23 -9.47 -7.54
C PHE A 139 -13.97 -9.14 -6.70
N ASN A 140 -12.92 -9.95 -6.78
CA ASN A 140 -11.69 -9.71 -6.03
C ASN A 140 -10.84 -8.59 -6.61
N VAL A 141 -11.08 -8.21 -7.86
CA VAL A 141 -10.38 -7.11 -8.52
C VAL A 141 -11.16 -5.82 -8.29
N VAL A 142 -10.58 -4.90 -7.53
CA VAL A 142 -11.11 -3.54 -7.37
C VAL A 142 -10.81 -2.75 -8.64
N LYS A 143 -11.82 -2.09 -9.19
CA LYS A 143 -11.69 -1.19 -10.33
C LYS A 143 -11.66 0.24 -9.85
N VAL A 144 -10.95 1.08 -10.56
CA VAL A 144 -10.94 2.54 -10.36
C VAL A 144 -11.28 3.25 -11.65
N VAL A 145 -12.14 4.24 -11.58
CA VAL A 145 -12.44 5.14 -12.70
C VAL A 145 -11.64 6.41 -12.54
N SER A 146 -10.87 6.77 -13.55
CA SER A 146 -10.15 8.05 -13.57
C SER A 146 -10.91 9.12 -14.33
N LYS A 147 -10.70 10.38 -13.96
CA LYS A 147 -11.27 11.53 -14.69
C LYS A 147 -10.76 11.58 -16.14
N GLU A 148 -9.50 11.27 -16.35
CA GLU A 148 -8.84 11.28 -17.66
C GLU A 148 -8.24 9.91 -17.98
N ILE A 149 -7.92 9.66 -19.26
CA ILE A 149 -7.23 8.43 -19.66
C ILE A 149 -5.82 8.46 -19.07
N LEU A 150 -5.47 7.40 -18.32
CA LEU A 150 -4.14 7.28 -17.71
C LEU A 150 -3.11 6.84 -18.75
N GLN A 151 -1.95 7.47 -18.67
CA GLN A 151 -0.71 7.10 -19.33
C GLN A 151 0.38 6.95 -18.28
N GLU A 152 1.51 6.34 -18.62
CA GLU A 152 2.56 6.03 -17.64
C GLU A 152 3.06 7.25 -16.85
N GLU A 153 3.01 8.43 -17.46
CA GLU A 153 3.56 9.66 -16.88
C GLU A 153 2.52 10.64 -16.34
N ASN A 154 1.22 10.32 -16.42
CA ASN A 154 0.21 11.26 -15.94
C ASN A 154 -0.46 10.81 -14.64
N PHE A 155 -0.95 11.78 -13.91
CA PHE A 155 -1.72 11.65 -12.70
C PHE A 155 -3.13 12.18 -12.96
N SER A 156 -4.16 11.41 -12.61
CA SER A 156 -5.55 11.82 -12.79
C SER A 156 -6.34 11.59 -11.53
N GLN A 157 -7.37 12.40 -11.33
CA GLN A 157 -8.29 12.23 -10.21
C GLN A 157 -9.04 10.91 -10.33
N ALA A 158 -9.05 10.11 -9.25
CA ALA A 158 -9.94 8.96 -9.10
C ALA A 158 -11.37 9.48 -8.85
N MET A 159 -12.30 9.00 -9.65
CA MET A 159 -13.71 9.41 -9.59
C MET A 159 -14.55 8.43 -8.78
N ASP A 160 -14.23 7.13 -8.87
CA ASP A 160 -14.95 6.07 -8.20
C ASP A 160 -14.10 4.81 -8.06
N PHE A 161 -14.43 3.99 -7.05
CA PHE A 161 -13.85 2.67 -6.81
C PHE A 161 -14.98 1.65 -6.65
N PHE A 162 -14.93 0.54 -7.37
CA PHE A 162 -15.95 -0.49 -7.30
C PHE A 162 -15.40 -1.89 -7.55
N ARG A 163 -16.14 -2.93 -7.15
CA ARG A 163 -15.79 -4.33 -7.39
C ARG A 163 -16.56 -4.91 -8.58
N LEU A 164 -17.88 -4.78 -8.56
CA LEU A 164 -18.78 -5.18 -9.65
C LEU A 164 -19.65 -4.00 -10.05
N THR A 165 -20.00 -3.95 -11.31
CA THR A 165 -20.90 -2.96 -11.88
C THR A 165 -21.75 -3.59 -12.96
N ASN A 166 -22.97 -3.08 -13.15
CA ASN A 166 -23.83 -3.35 -14.30
C ASN A 166 -23.53 -2.41 -15.48
N ASN A 167 -22.69 -1.39 -15.25
CA ASN A 167 -22.27 -0.45 -16.27
C ASN A 167 -21.14 -1.03 -17.12
N GLU A 168 -21.09 -0.63 -18.37
CA GLU A 168 -19.94 -0.99 -19.22
C GLU A 168 -18.64 -0.40 -18.71
N ILE A 169 -17.62 -1.23 -18.68
CA ILE A 169 -16.25 -0.82 -18.40
C ILE A 169 -15.73 -0.03 -19.59
N ASN A 170 -15.32 1.19 -19.34
CA ASN A 170 -14.86 2.11 -20.36
C ASN A 170 -13.32 2.28 -20.37
N LYS A 171 -12.80 3.10 -21.31
CA LYS A 171 -11.36 3.38 -21.47
C LYS A 171 -10.71 4.08 -20.28
N LYS A 172 -11.50 4.57 -19.31
CA LYS A 172 -11.03 5.25 -18.09
C LYS A 172 -11.12 4.37 -16.85
N THR A 173 -11.43 3.09 -17.03
CA THR A 173 -11.52 2.10 -15.94
C THR A 173 -10.26 1.25 -15.91
N TYR A 174 -9.68 1.12 -14.73
CA TYR A 174 -8.40 0.48 -14.49
C TYR A 174 -8.47 -0.48 -13.31
N HIS A 175 -7.53 -1.43 -13.24
CA HIS A 175 -7.32 -2.25 -12.05
C HIS A 175 -6.66 -1.39 -10.96
N HIS A 176 -7.33 -1.20 -9.84
CA HIS A 176 -6.77 -0.50 -8.69
C HIS A 176 -5.70 -1.38 -8.01
N ILE A 177 -4.52 -0.82 -7.83
CA ILE A 177 -3.41 -1.45 -7.11
C ILE A 177 -3.32 -0.82 -5.72
N GLY A 178 -3.57 -1.62 -4.68
CA GLY A 178 -3.76 -1.19 -3.30
C GLY A 178 -2.52 -0.68 -2.58
N ILE A 179 -1.69 0.12 -3.22
CA ILE A 179 -0.63 0.91 -2.60
C ILE A 179 -1.09 2.36 -2.50
N TYR A 180 -0.81 3.02 -1.37
CA TYR A 180 -1.21 4.41 -1.16
C TYR A 180 -0.03 5.24 -0.69
N ALA A 181 0.07 6.46 -1.19
CA ALA A 181 1.00 7.45 -0.69
C ALA A 181 0.20 8.63 -0.13
N PHE A 182 0.49 9.02 1.09
CA PHE A 182 -0.14 10.12 1.80
C PHE A 182 0.86 11.26 2.00
N THR A 183 0.38 12.51 1.98
CA THR A 183 1.10 13.56 2.68
C THR A 183 0.95 13.35 4.20
N ASP A 184 1.89 13.90 5.00
CA ASP A 184 1.82 13.83 6.47
C ASP A 184 0.46 14.35 6.99
N LYS A 185 0.00 15.47 6.47
CA LYS A 185 -1.29 16.08 6.84
C LYS A 185 -2.49 15.22 6.44
N ALA A 186 -2.42 14.59 5.26
CA ALA A 186 -3.51 13.75 4.79
C ALA A 186 -3.63 12.47 5.62
N LEU A 187 -2.50 11.86 6.01
CA LEU A 187 -2.53 10.67 6.85
C LEU A 187 -3.14 10.98 8.23
N ILE A 188 -2.75 12.11 8.85
CA ILE A 188 -3.33 12.55 10.13
C ILE A 188 -4.85 12.72 9.99
N ARG A 189 -5.31 13.48 8.99
CA ARG A 189 -6.75 13.69 8.77
C ARG A 189 -7.49 12.40 8.49
N TYR A 190 -6.88 11.48 7.72
CA TYR A 190 -7.53 10.22 7.35
C TYR A 190 -7.92 9.37 8.57
N VAL A 191 -7.04 9.24 9.55
CA VAL A 191 -7.30 8.43 10.75
C VAL A 191 -8.27 9.09 11.75
N GLU A 192 -8.51 10.40 11.61
CA GLU A 192 -9.49 11.15 12.39
C GLU A 192 -10.91 11.08 11.78
N LEU A 193 -11.05 10.61 10.54
CA LEU A 193 -12.35 10.49 9.88
C LEU A 193 -13.17 9.36 10.51
N GLU A 194 -14.48 9.60 10.64
CA GLU A 194 -15.42 8.52 10.95
C GLU A 194 -15.41 7.47 9.82
N ARG A 195 -15.43 6.21 10.22
CA ARG A 195 -15.42 5.11 9.25
C ARG A 195 -16.72 5.09 8.46
N SER A 196 -16.58 4.92 7.17
CA SER A 196 -17.70 4.76 6.27
C SER A 196 -18.38 3.40 6.51
N LYS A 197 -19.71 3.34 6.31
CA LYS A 197 -20.48 2.08 6.35
C LYS A 197 -20.06 1.08 5.27
N PHE A 198 -19.26 1.50 4.31
CA PHE A 198 -18.79 0.69 3.18
C PHE A 198 -17.33 0.24 3.33
N GLU A 199 -16.69 0.52 4.46
CA GLU A 199 -15.30 0.14 4.76
C GLU A 199 -15.18 -1.28 5.33
#